data_38253e11f8d61fc2a427b6d8aeda51e5
#
_entry.id   38253e11f8d61fc2a427b6d8aeda51e5
#
_cell.length_a   1.000
_cell.length_b   1.000
_cell.length_c   1.000
_cell.angle_alpha   90.00
_cell.angle_beta   90.00
_cell.angle_gamma   90.00
#
_symmetry.space_group_name_H-M   'P 1'
#
loop_
_entity.id
_entity.type
_entity.pdbx_description
1 polymer ?
#
loop_
_entity_poly.entity_id
_entity_poly.type
_entity_poly.pdbx_seq_one_letter_code
_entity_poly.pdbx_strand_id
1 'polypeptide(L)'
;DLPVYVYHDDYQDVETNVRFDEERLDSYVVRLAQQSGRHVSVGKPVVEATLQDGSRAELALGDEVTPRGSAFTIRKYSEEPFTPVDLLEYGTYDLDQLVYLWTAIEHNRNLVFAGGTASGKTTSLNAISMFIPPRAKLITIEDTRELALHHDNWLSSVTRERLDEGADVTMYDLLRSALRHRPEYILVGEVRGEEAMTLFQAMNTGHTTFSTMHA
;
A
#
# COMPACT_ATOMS: atom_id res chain seq x y z
N ASP A 1 2.51 -5.51 32.21
CA ASP A 1 2.82 -6.21 30.93
C ASP A 1 1.57 -6.30 30.08
N LEU A 2 1.56 -5.66 28.91
CA LEU A 2 0.45 -5.74 27.97
C LEU A 2 0.70 -6.88 26.97
N PRO A 3 -0.34 -7.67 26.63
CA PRO A 3 -0.24 -8.72 25.61
C PRO A 3 -0.19 -8.10 24.22
N VAL A 4 0.41 -8.82 23.28
CA VAL A 4 0.31 -8.53 21.85
C VAL A 4 -0.98 -9.14 21.33
N TYR A 5 -1.74 -8.36 20.56
CA TYR A 5 -2.92 -8.83 19.85
C TYR A 5 -2.57 -9.08 18.39
N VAL A 6 -3.17 -10.09 17.79
CA VAL A 6 -3.06 -10.41 16.37
C VAL A 6 -4.46 -10.45 15.78
N TYR A 7 -4.68 -9.70 14.71
CA TYR A 7 -5.91 -9.82 13.95
C TYR A 7 -5.89 -11.10 13.11
N HIS A 8 -6.95 -11.88 13.22
CA HIS A 8 -7.17 -13.11 12.47
C HIS A 8 -8.52 -13.03 11.75
N ASP A 9 -8.58 -13.46 10.50
CA ASP A 9 -9.79 -13.29 9.67
C ASP A 9 -11.03 -13.94 10.27
N ASP A 10 -10.89 -15.14 10.87
CA ASP A 10 -12.01 -15.87 11.48
C ASP A 10 -12.29 -15.46 12.93
N TYR A 11 -11.27 -15.06 13.68
CA TYR A 11 -11.37 -14.82 15.13
C TYR A 11 -11.23 -13.36 15.54
N GLN A 12 -10.98 -12.46 14.57
CA GLN A 12 -10.72 -11.05 14.80
C GLN A 12 -9.52 -10.81 15.71
N ASP A 13 -9.62 -9.95 16.71
CA ASP A 13 -8.52 -9.64 17.62
C ASP A 13 -8.29 -10.76 18.63
N VAL A 14 -7.20 -11.51 18.46
CA VAL A 14 -6.80 -12.61 19.33
C VAL A 14 -5.66 -12.18 20.24
N GLU A 15 -5.86 -12.33 21.56
CA GLU A 15 -4.78 -12.13 22.52
C GLU A 15 -3.75 -13.26 22.42
N THR A 16 -2.47 -12.89 22.32
CA THR A 16 -1.36 -13.85 22.27
C THR A 16 -0.72 -14.04 23.65
N ASN A 17 0.12 -15.06 23.77
CA ASN A 17 0.97 -15.27 24.93
C ASN A 17 2.25 -14.42 24.93
N VAL A 18 2.46 -13.59 23.92
CA VAL A 18 3.60 -12.67 23.84
C VAL A 18 3.30 -11.44 24.68
N ARG A 19 4.17 -11.13 25.62
CA ARG A 19 4.05 -9.98 26.52
C ARG A 19 5.35 -9.22 26.56
N PHE A 20 5.25 -7.91 26.62
CA PHE A 20 6.38 -7.02 26.81
C PHE A 20 6.25 -6.30 28.16
N ASP A 21 7.35 -6.20 28.90
CA ASP A 21 7.51 -5.15 29.90
C ASP A 21 7.84 -3.81 29.18
N GLU A 22 7.75 -2.71 29.91
CA GLU A 22 7.90 -1.36 29.33
C GLU A 22 9.27 -1.18 28.67
N GLU A 23 10.35 -1.57 29.34
CA GLU A 23 11.73 -1.40 28.84
C GLU A 23 11.99 -2.21 27.56
N ARG A 24 11.46 -3.43 27.51
CA ARG A 24 11.57 -4.28 26.31
C ARG A 24 10.73 -3.76 25.16
N LEU A 25 9.55 -3.18 25.45
CA LEU A 25 8.68 -2.61 24.44
C LEU A 25 9.32 -1.39 23.80
N ASP A 26 9.89 -0.48 24.60
CA ASP A 26 10.64 0.68 24.13
C ASP A 26 11.82 0.26 23.25
N SER A 27 12.61 -0.68 23.73
CA SER A 27 13.75 -1.21 22.97
C SER A 27 13.32 -1.87 21.66
N TYR A 28 12.17 -2.55 21.65
CA TYR A 28 11.63 -3.19 20.45
C TYR A 28 11.19 -2.15 19.42
N VAL A 29 10.45 -1.13 19.83
CA VAL A 29 9.99 -0.02 18.97
C VAL A 29 11.17 0.73 18.35
N VAL A 30 12.18 1.08 19.16
CA VAL A 30 13.40 1.72 18.67
C VAL A 30 14.14 0.86 17.64
N ARG A 31 14.26 -0.45 17.91
CA ARG A 31 14.90 -1.38 17.00
C ARG A 31 14.17 -1.52 15.67
N LEU A 32 12.83 -1.61 15.69
CA LEU A 32 12.03 -1.68 14.46
C LEU A 32 12.22 -0.42 13.62
N ALA A 33 12.20 0.77 14.24
CA ALA A 33 12.45 2.02 13.56
C ALA A 33 13.84 2.03 12.90
N GLN A 34 14.90 1.66 13.64
CA GLN A 34 16.26 1.61 13.13
C GLN A 34 16.44 0.61 11.97
N GLN A 35 15.83 -0.58 12.06
CA GLN A 35 15.88 -1.58 10.98
C GLN A 35 15.22 -1.10 9.69
N SER A 36 14.27 -0.19 9.81
CA SER A 36 13.57 0.44 8.67
C SER A 36 14.25 1.73 8.19
N GLY A 37 15.44 2.07 8.73
CA GLY A 37 16.13 3.30 8.41
C GLY A 37 15.42 4.56 8.94
N ARG A 38 14.51 4.41 9.89
CA ARG A 38 13.79 5.49 10.56
C ARG A 38 14.36 5.73 11.94
N HIS A 39 14.12 6.94 12.47
CA HIS A 39 14.52 7.30 13.83
C HIS A 39 13.30 7.75 14.61
N VAL A 40 13.06 7.08 15.74
CA VAL A 40 12.03 7.45 16.72
C VAL A 40 12.72 8.04 17.94
N SER A 41 12.20 9.11 18.50
CA SER A 41 12.76 9.82 19.66
C SER A 41 11.66 10.55 20.41
N VAL A 42 11.95 11.05 21.61
CA VAL A 42 11.03 11.90 22.37
C VAL A 42 10.55 13.12 21.56
N GLY A 43 11.43 13.72 20.75
CA GLY A 43 11.07 14.85 19.87
C GLY A 43 10.24 14.46 18.65
N LYS A 44 10.28 13.18 18.24
CA LYS A 44 9.45 12.59 17.17
C LYS A 44 8.99 11.19 17.63
N PRO A 45 7.99 11.14 18.52
CA PRO A 45 7.60 9.89 19.19
C PRO A 45 6.78 8.96 18.29
N VAL A 46 6.16 9.44 17.22
CA VAL A 46 5.36 8.63 16.29
C VAL A 46 6.05 8.58 14.94
N VAL A 47 6.24 7.37 14.42
CA VAL A 47 6.94 7.12 13.16
C VAL A 47 6.28 5.97 12.41
N GLU A 48 5.98 6.23 11.14
CA GLU A 48 5.62 5.19 10.18
C GLU A 48 6.88 4.60 9.53
N ALA A 49 6.94 3.29 9.41
CA ALA A 49 8.08 2.56 8.90
C ALA A 49 7.67 1.41 7.98
N THR A 50 8.49 1.12 6.96
CA THR A 50 8.36 -0.08 6.14
C THR A 50 9.43 -1.06 6.56
N LEU A 51 9.03 -2.25 7.00
CA LEU A 51 9.94 -3.32 7.42
C LEU A 51 10.63 -3.97 6.21
N GLN A 52 11.64 -4.80 6.46
CA GLN A 52 12.42 -5.44 5.40
C GLN A 52 11.59 -6.40 4.54
N ASP A 53 10.56 -7.00 5.10
CA ASP A 53 9.59 -7.86 4.41
C ASP A 53 8.50 -7.09 3.65
N GLY A 54 8.57 -5.76 3.61
CA GLY A 54 7.56 -4.90 2.99
C GLY A 54 6.37 -4.57 3.89
N SER A 55 6.27 -5.15 5.09
CA SER A 55 5.19 -4.85 6.04
C SER A 55 5.26 -3.42 6.53
N ARG A 56 4.11 -2.82 6.78
CA ARG A 56 3.97 -1.46 7.31
C ARG A 56 3.89 -1.50 8.84
N ALA A 57 4.71 -0.70 9.51
CA ALA A 57 4.69 -0.57 10.95
C ALA A 57 4.39 0.88 11.35
N GLU A 58 3.39 1.06 12.21
CA GLU A 58 3.16 2.30 12.95
C GLU A 58 3.76 2.13 14.34
N LEU A 59 4.68 3.01 14.71
CA LEU A 59 5.49 2.94 15.92
C LEU A 59 5.29 4.20 16.76
N ALA A 60 5.00 4.03 18.05
CA ALA A 60 4.93 5.11 19.01
C ALA A 60 5.85 4.83 20.20
N LEU A 61 6.70 5.78 20.56
CA LEU A 61 7.68 5.67 21.66
C LEU A 61 7.26 6.51 22.86
N GLY A 62 7.29 5.88 24.03
CA GLY A 62 7.07 6.53 25.32
C GLY A 62 5.61 6.75 25.66
N ASP A 63 5.38 7.36 26.82
CA ASP A 63 4.07 7.59 27.43
C ASP A 63 3.49 9.00 27.15
N GLU A 64 4.26 9.88 26.52
CA GLU A 64 3.81 11.25 26.21
C GLU A 64 2.67 11.28 25.18
N VAL A 65 2.66 10.35 24.21
CA VAL A 65 1.62 10.24 23.17
C VAL A 65 0.72 9.04 23.35
N THR A 66 1.22 7.99 23.96
CA THR A 66 0.48 6.76 24.29
C THR A 66 0.54 6.51 25.80
N PRO A 67 -0.45 6.98 26.59
CA PRO A 67 -0.39 6.94 28.06
C PRO A 67 -0.17 5.59 28.72
N ARG A 68 -0.18 4.50 27.95
CA ARG A 68 0.10 3.13 28.40
C ARG A 68 1.52 2.66 28.07
N GLY A 69 2.41 3.58 27.65
CA GLY A 69 3.76 3.27 27.17
C GLY A 69 3.85 3.14 25.66
N SER A 70 5.00 2.75 25.16
CA SER A 70 5.23 2.55 23.72
C SER A 70 4.22 1.61 23.08
N ALA A 71 3.97 1.80 21.79
CA ALA A 71 3.03 0.98 21.03
C ALA A 71 3.56 0.70 19.63
N PHE A 72 3.15 -0.42 19.06
CA PHE A 72 3.39 -0.74 17.66
C PHE A 72 2.18 -1.43 17.04
N THR A 73 1.97 -1.17 15.76
CA THR A 73 1.02 -1.91 14.93
C THR A 73 1.71 -2.31 13.65
N ILE A 74 1.68 -3.59 13.30
CA ILE A 74 2.29 -4.11 12.07
C ILE A 74 1.17 -4.63 11.18
N ARG A 75 1.07 -4.05 9.97
CA ARG A 75 0.23 -4.55 8.89
C ARG A 75 1.11 -5.35 7.94
N LYS A 76 0.95 -6.68 7.96
CA LYS A 76 1.76 -7.58 7.14
C LYS A 76 1.53 -7.32 5.65
N TYR A 77 2.63 -7.26 4.91
CA TYR A 77 2.60 -7.33 3.45
C TYR A 77 2.28 -8.78 3.03
N SER A 78 1.35 -8.94 2.09
CA SER A 78 1.08 -10.25 1.48
C SER A 78 1.83 -10.35 0.16
N GLU A 79 2.74 -11.30 0.06
CA GLU A 79 3.46 -11.61 -1.20
C GLU A 79 2.55 -12.33 -2.21
N GLU A 80 1.50 -12.98 -1.74
CA GLU A 80 0.50 -13.67 -2.56
C GLU A 80 -0.79 -12.86 -2.56
N PRO A 81 -0.99 -11.98 -3.55
CA PRO A 81 -2.22 -11.21 -3.67
C PRO A 81 -3.37 -12.12 -4.11
N PHE A 82 -4.59 -11.73 -3.76
CA PHE A 82 -5.79 -12.37 -4.31
C PHE A 82 -5.78 -12.30 -5.84
N THR A 83 -6.16 -13.41 -6.46
CA THR A 83 -6.34 -13.51 -7.90
C THR A 83 -7.78 -13.17 -8.31
N PRO A 84 -8.08 -12.93 -9.60
CA PRO A 84 -9.45 -12.82 -10.06
C PRO A 84 -10.32 -14.05 -9.76
N VAL A 85 -9.69 -15.23 -9.70
CA VAL A 85 -10.38 -16.49 -9.37
C VAL A 85 -10.82 -16.49 -7.90
N ASP A 86 -9.94 -16.06 -7.00
CA ASP A 86 -10.29 -15.94 -5.57
C ASP A 86 -11.46 -14.96 -5.37
N LEU A 87 -11.46 -13.83 -6.09
CA LEU A 87 -12.54 -12.85 -6.00
C LEU A 87 -13.87 -13.41 -6.55
N LEU A 88 -13.81 -14.30 -7.54
CA LEU A 88 -14.97 -15.03 -8.04
C LEU A 88 -15.48 -16.05 -6.99
N GLU A 89 -14.57 -16.82 -6.37
CA GLU A 89 -14.92 -17.81 -5.35
C GLU A 89 -15.50 -17.16 -4.08
N TYR A 90 -14.98 -16.00 -3.69
CA TYR A 90 -15.56 -15.20 -2.58
C TYR A 90 -16.86 -14.48 -2.94
N GLY A 91 -17.28 -14.52 -4.21
CA GLY A 91 -18.48 -13.82 -4.67
C GLY A 91 -18.37 -12.29 -4.70
N THR A 92 -17.11 -11.77 -4.68
CA THR A 92 -16.85 -10.32 -4.83
C THR A 92 -17.19 -9.85 -6.24
N TYR A 93 -16.88 -10.66 -7.24
CA TYR A 93 -17.24 -10.47 -8.64
C TYR A 93 -17.91 -11.74 -9.18
N ASP A 94 -18.84 -11.55 -10.12
CA ASP A 94 -19.31 -12.65 -10.96
C ASP A 94 -18.46 -12.79 -12.25
N LEU A 95 -18.68 -13.87 -12.98
CA LEU A 95 -17.91 -14.19 -14.20
C LEU A 95 -18.09 -13.11 -15.27
N ASP A 96 -19.29 -12.59 -15.45
CA ASP A 96 -19.58 -11.59 -16.49
C ASP A 96 -18.88 -10.27 -16.19
N GLN A 97 -18.81 -9.87 -14.90
CA GLN A 97 -18.07 -8.71 -14.45
C GLN A 97 -16.55 -8.87 -14.70
N LEU A 98 -15.98 -10.03 -14.40
CA LEU A 98 -14.57 -10.30 -14.66
C LEU A 98 -14.24 -10.30 -16.16
N VAL A 99 -15.08 -10.90 -17.00
CA VAL A 99 -14.93 -10.88 -18.46
C VAL A 99 -15.03 -9.46 -19.01
N TYR A 100 -15.96 -8.66 -18.49
CA TYR A 100 -16.07 -7.25 -18.86
C TYR A 100 -14.81 -6.45 -18.49
N LEU A 101 -14.31 -6.60 -17.26
CA LEU A 101 -13.09 -5.95 -16.80
C LEU A 101 -11.87 -6.36 -17.61
N TRP A 102 -11.72 -7.66 -17.87
CA TRP A 102 -10.65 -8.16 -18.73
C TRP A 102 -10.69 -7.53 -20.13
N THR A 103 -11.86 -7.57 -20.76
CA THR A 103 -12.05 -6.96 -22.08
C THR A 103 -11.75 -5.45 -22.07
N ALA A 104 -12.20 -4.73 -21.03
CA ALA A 104 -11.93 -3.30 -20.88
C ALA A 104 -10.42 -3.02 -20.76
N ILE A 105 -9.69 -3.83 -20.01
CA ILE A 105 -8.24 -3.72 -19.83
C ILE A 105 -7.51 -3.96 -21.15
N GLU A 106 -7.83 -5.01 -21.87
CA GLU A 106 -7.23 -5.28 -23.18
C GLU A 106 -7.47 -4.16 -24.21
N HIS A 107 -8.55 -3.38 -23.99
CA HIS A 107 -8.87 -2.21 -24.80
C HIS A 107 -8.37 -0.89 -24.19
N ASN A 108 -7.39 -0.94 -23.29
CA ASN A 108 -6.76 0.22 -22.65
C ASN A 108 -7.76 1.19 -22.00
N ARG A 109 -8.77 0.66 -21.29
CA ARG A 109 -9.72 1.49 -20.54
C ARG A 109 -9.16 1.80 -19.17
N ASN A 110 -9.33 3.05 -18.74
CA ASN A 110 -8.97 3.48 -17.39
C ASN A 110 -9.93 2.88 -16.36
N LEU A 111 -9.40 2.50 -15.20
CA LEU A 111 -10.17 1.94 -14.08
C LEU A 111 -9.97 2.78 -12.83
N VAL A 112 -11.07 3.04 -12.13
CA VAL A 112 -11.06 3.70 -10.82
C VAL A 112 -11.92 2.87 -9.86
N PHE A 113 -11.31 2.39 -8.78
CA PHE A 113 -11.98 1.69 -7.69
C PHE A 113 -12.26 2.70 -6.57
N ALA A 114 -13.53 3.09 -6.39
CA ALA A 114 -13.93 4.05 -5.36
C ALA A 114 -14.70 3.36 -4.23
N GLY A 115 -14.45 3.78 -2.99
CA GLY A 115 -15.14 3.23 -1.82
C GLY A 115 -14.49 3.63 -0.50
N GLY A 116 -15.13 3.28 0.61
CA GLY A 116 -14.64 3.55 1.95
C GLY A 116 -13.38 2.75 2.32
N THR A 117 -12.86 2.99 3.52
CA THR A 117 -11.75 2.21 4.10
C THR A 117 -12.16 0.74 4.23
N ALA A 118 -11.21 -0.17 3.99
CA ALA A 118 -11.40 -1.62 4.08
C ALA A 118 -12.50 -2.20 3.16
N SER A 119 -12.90 -1.48 2.10
CA SER A 119 -13.90 -1.96 1.13
C SER A 119 -13.33 -2.88 0.04
N GLY A 120 -12.04 -3.22 0.08
CA GLY A 120 -11.38 -4.09 -0.90
C GLY A 120 -10.89 -3.40 -2.17
N LYS A 121 -10.76 -2.06 -2.19
CA LYS A 121 -10.28 -1.30 -3.36
C LYS A 121 -8.94 -1.78 -3.87
N THR A 122 -7.92 -1.79 -3.00
CA THR A 122 -6.55 -2.21 -3.34
C THR A 122 -6.51 -3.70 -3.68
N THR A 123 -7.30 -4.52 -2.99
CA THR A 123 -7.44 -5.95 -3.29
C THR A 123 -7.98 -6.16 -4.70
N SER A 124 -9.05 -5.44 -5.06
CA SER A 124 -9.64 -5.49 -6.40
C SER A 124 -8.66 -4.96 -7.46
N LEU A 125 -8.01 -3.82 -7.19
CA LEU A 125 -7.00 -3.26 -8.09
C LEU A 125 -5.88 -4.27 -8.36
N ASN A 126 -5.37 -4.92 -7.32
CA ASN A 126 -4.29 -5.90 -7.42
C ASN A 126 -4.71 -7.13 -8.24
N ALA A 127 -5.83 -7.75 -7.87
CA ALA A 127 -6.34 -8.93 -8.57
C ALA A 127 -6.65 -8.63 -10.04
N ILE A 128 -7.37 -7.55 -10.33
CA ILE A 128 -7.77 -7.19 -11.70
C ILE A 128 -6.57 -6.78 -12.55
N SER A 129 -5.48 -6.28 -11.94
CA SER A 129 -4.23 -5.99 -12.66
C SER A 129 -3.59 -7.22 -13.30
N MET A 130 -3.96 -8.43 -12.88
CA MET A 130 -3.51 -9.68 -13.54
C MET A 130 -4.04 -9.84 -14.96
N PHE A 131 -5.10 -9.11 -15.34
CA PHE A 131 -5.60 -9.09 -16.72
C PHE A 131 -4.79 -8.19 -17.66
N ILE A 132 -3.86 -7.40 -17.13
CA ILE A 132 -2.95 -6.61 -17.95
C ILE A 132 -2.05 -7.57 -18.77
N PRO A 133 -1.86 -7.30 -20.08
CA PRO A 133 -1.02 -8.14 -20.90
C PRO A 133 0.38 -8.36 -20.29
N PRO A 134 0.91 -9.59 -20.21
CA PRO A 134 2.12 -9.91 -19.45
C PRO A 134 3.40 -9.24 -19.96
N ARG A 135 3.41 -8.74 -21.21
CA ARG A 135 4.54 -8.02 -21.80
C ARG A 135 4.44 -6.50 -21.68
N ALA A 136 3.34 -5.99 -21.13
CA ALA A 136 3.14 -4.56 -20.97
C ALA A 136 4.15 -3.96 -20.00
N LYS A 137 4.56 -2.73 -20.23
CA LYS A 137 5.37 -1.96 -19.29
C LYS A 137 4.46 -1.30 -18.26
N LEU A 138 4.66 -1.63 -17.00
CA LEU A 138 3.88 -1.16 -15.88
C LEU A 138 4.69 -0.25 -14.96
N ILE A 139 4.05 0.77 -14.42
CA ILE A 139 4.57 1.55 -13.30
C ILE A 139 3.52 1.57 -12.20
N THR A 140 3.89 1.20 -10.99
CA THR A 140 3.06 1.40 -9.81
C THR A 140 3.60 2.54 -8.97
N ILE A 141 2.70 3.33 -8.39
CA ILE A 141 3.02 4.46 -7.54
C ILE A 141 2.15 4.34 -6.28
N GLU A 142 2.79 4.24 -5.13
CA GLU A 142 2.14 3.93 -3.86
C GLU A 142 2.76 4.73 -2.71
N ASP A 143 2.00 5.03 -1.68
CA ASP A 143 2.55 5.55 -0.44
C ASP A 143 3.26 4.46 0.35
N THR A 144 2.66 3.28 0.37
CA THR A 144 3.25 2.06 0.93
C THR A 144 3.00 0.93 -0.04
N ARG A 145 3.96 0.03 -0.19
CA ARG A 145 3.87 -1.08 -1.12
C ARG A 145 2.76 -2.05 -0.71
N GLU A 146 1.72 -2.12 -1.51
CA GLU A 146 0.57 -3.04 -1.35
C GLU A 146 0.35 -3.89 -2.61
N LEU A 147 0.74 -3.36 -3.79
CA LEU A 147 0.60 -4.07 -5.05
C LEU A 147 1.72 -5.09 -5.25
N ALA A 148 1.35 -6.29 -5.65
CA ALA A 148 2.25 -7.37 -6.01
C ALA A 148 1.87 -7.89 -7.40
N LEU A 149 2.65 -7.55 -8.42
CA LEU A 149 2.37 -7.86 -9.81
C LEU A 149 3.38 -8.90 -10.34
N HIS A 150 2.93 -9.75 -11.26
CA HIS A 150 3.76 -10.82 -11.86
C HIS A 150 4.38 -10.44 -13.20
N HIS A 151 4.46 -9.13 -13.50
CA HIS A 151 4.99 -8.64 -14.78
C HIS A 151 6.50 -8.44 -14.72
N ASP A 152 7.23 -8.94 -15.69
CA ASP A 152 8.69 -8.79 -15.78
C ASP A 152 9.12 -7.33 -15.99
N ASN A 153 8.31 -6.54 -16.72
CA ASN A 153 8.60 -5.15 -17.02
C ASN A 153 7.82 -4.20 -16.10
N TRP A 154 7.98 -4.40 -14.80
CA TRP A 154 7.32 -3.63 -13.75
C TRP A 154 8.30 -2.76 -12.98
N LEU A 155 8.02 -1.46 -12.92
CA LEU A 155 8.71 -0.49 -12.08
C LEU A 155 7.81 -0.10 -10.91
N SER A 156 8.14 -0.56 -9.70
CA SER A 156 7.46 -0.17 -8.47
C SER A 156 8.10 1.08 -7.87
N SER A 157 7.30 2.09 -7.57
CA SER A 157 7.72 3.35 -6.97
C SER A 157 6.91 3.62 -5.70
N VAL A 158 7.60 4.05 -4.64
CA VAL A 158 7.00 4.38 -3.34
C VAL A 158 7.39 5.78 -2.95
N THR A 159 6.47 6.53 -2.36
CA THR A 159 6.74 7.87 -1.81
C THR A 159 7.78 7.78 -0.69
N ARG A 160 8.46 8.89 -0.45
CA ARG A 160 9.47 8.95 0.60
C ARG A 160 9.40 10.29 1.32
N GLU A 161 9.03 10.23 2.57
CA GLU A 161 9.22 11.33 3.51
C GLU A 161 10.62 11.29 4.11
N ARG A 162 11.36 12.38 4.05
CA ARG A 162 12.66 12.52 4.70
C ARG A 162 12.52 13.18 6.06
N LEU A 163 13.36 12.75 6.98
CA LEU A 163 13.47 13.31 8.33
C LEU A 163 14.47 14.47 8.41
N ASP A 164 15.35 14.59 7.42
CA ASP A 164 16.40 15.60 7.33
C ASP A 164 16.05 16.66 6.27
N GLU A 165 16.85 17.71 6.13
CA GLU A 165 16.67 18.84 5.19
C GLU A 165 16.62 18.46 3.68
N GLY A 166 16.43 17.19 3.36
CA GLY A 166 16.23 16.70 1.99
C GLY A 166 14.79 16.82 1.53
N ALA A 167 14.59 16.99 0.23
CA ALA A 167 13.25 17.04 -0.37
C ALA A 167 12.53 15.69 -0.24
N ASP A 168 11.25 15.74 0.14
CA ASP A 168 10.35 14.59 0.04
C ASP A 168 10.16 14.20 -1.42
N VAL A 169 9.84 12.93 -1.64
CA VAL A 169 9.43 12.44 -2.95
C VAL A 169 7.94 12.11 -2.85
N THR A 170 7.14 13.01 -3.40
CA THR A 170 5.67 12.91 -3.34
C THR A 170 5.12 11.98 -4.42
N MET A 171 3.87 11.56 -4.27
CA MET A 171 3.14 10.83 -5.30
C MET A 171 3.05 11.61 -6.61
N TYR A 172 2.90 12.93 -6.52
CA TYR A 172 2.92 13.84 -7.66
C TYR A 172 4.25 13.78 -8.44
N ASP A 173 5.40 13.82 -7.73
CA ASP A 173 6.72 13.74 -8.35
C ASP A 173 6.94 12.40 -9.05
N LEU A 174 6.52 11.31 -8.39
CA LEU A 174 6.61 9.96 -8.95
C LEU A 174 5.75 9.82 -10.21
N LEU A 175 4.53 10.35 -10.19
CA LEU A 175 3.63 10.31 -11.35
C LEU A 175 4.20 11.10 -12.53
N ARG A 176 4.74 12.30 -12.29
CA ARG A 176 5.44 13.08 -13.33
C ARG A 176 6.66 12.37 -13.88
N SER A 177 7.40 11.66 -13.05
CA SER A 177 8.52 10.81 -13.47
C SER A 177 8.03 9.63 -14.31
N ALA A 178 6.96 8.95 -13.89
CA ALA A 178 6.38 7.82 -14.58
C ALA A 178 6.04 8.14 -16.04
N LEU A 179 5.44 9.28 -16.31
CA LEU A 179 5.09 9.72 -17.68
C LEU A 179 6.30 9.79 -18.63
N ARG A 180 7.53 9.98 -18.10
CA ARG A 180 8.76 10.03 -18.90
C ARG A 180 9.34 8.63 -19.18
N HIS A 181 8.89 7.61 -18.48
CA HIS A 181 9.32 6.22 -18.67
C HIS A 181 8.57 5.49 -19.79
N ARG A 182 7.60 6.15 -20.43
CA ARG A 182 6.76 5.60 -21.49
C ARG A 182 6.09 4.28 -21.09
N PRO A 183 5.34 4.24 -19.99
CA PRO A 183 4.59 3.05 -19.60
C PRO A 183 3.36 2.87 -20.49
N GLU A 184 2.89 1.64 -20.60
CA GLU A 184 1.59 1.32 -21.16
C GLU A 184 0.50 1.47 -20.10
N TYR A 185 0.81 1.08 -18.85
CA TYR A 185 -0.09 1.18 -17.72
C TYR A 185 0.58 1.88 -16.54
N ILE A 186 -0.17 2.76 -15.88
CA ILE A 186 0.22 3.42 -14.63
C ILE A 186 -0.82 3.05 -13.58
N LEU A 187 -0.39 2.41 -12.49
CA LEU A 187 -1.24 2.05 -11.37
C LEU A 187 -0.91 2.93 -10.18
N VAL A 188 -1.91 3.63 -9.65
CA VAL A 188 -1.76 4.48 -8.46
C VAL A 188 -2.53 3.83 -7.32
N GLY A 189 -1.81 3.42 -6.28
CA GLY A 189 -2.37 2.68 -5.14
C GLY A 189 -3.55 3.39 -4.51
N GLU A 190 -3.43 4.68 -4.25
CA GLU A 190 -4.52 5.53 -3.79
C GLU A 190 -4.30 7.00 -4.20
N VAL A 191 -5.36 7.63 -4.67
CA VAL A 191 -5.37 9.05 -5.06
C VAL A 191 -6.12 9.84 -4.00
N ARG A 192 -5.44 10.82 -3.39
CA ARG A 192 -5.97 11.62 -2.27
C ARG A 192 -5.84 13.13 -2.46
N GLY A 193 -4.95 13.60 -3.35
CA GLY A 193 -4.55 14.99 -3.40
C GLY A 193 -4.30 15.53 -4.82
N GLU A 194 -3.27 16.36 -4.94
CA GLU A 194 -2.92 17.08 -6.17
C GLU A 194 -2.51 16.17 -7.33
N GLU A 195 -2.04 14.95 -7.04
CA GLU A 195 -1.72 13.94 -8.04
C GLU A 195 -2.92 13.54 -8.90
N ALA A 196 -4.15 13.71 -8.40
CA ALA A 196 -5.38 13.44 -9.15
C ALA A 196 -5.41 14.19 -10.48
N MET A 197 -5.07 15.47 -10.49
CA MET A 197 -5.05 16.28 -11.71
C MET A 197 -4.06 15.73 -12.73
N THR A 198 -2.86 15.34 -12.29
CA THR A 198 -1.83 14.76 -13.16
C THR A 198 -2.24 13.38 -13.67
N LEU A 199 -2.91 12.57 -12.85
CA LEU A 199 -3.46 11.29 -13.26
C LEU A 199 -4.51 11.46 -14.39
N PHE A 200 -5.44 12.41 -14.24
CA PHE A 200 -6.41 12.72 -15.29
C PHE A 200 -5.75 13.27 -16.56
N GLN A 201 -4.68 14.05 -16.43
CA GLN A 201 -3.88 14.47 -17.59
C GLN A 201 -3.22 13.28 -18.29
N ALA A 202 -2.71 12.29 -17.53
CA ALA A 202 -2.15 11.06 -18.09
C ALA A 202 -3.20 10.28 -18.89
N MET A 203 -4.42 10.14 -18.36
CA MET A 203 -5.55 9.52 -19.07
C MET A 203 -5.84 10.23 -20.38
N ASN A 204 -5.89 11.56 -20.38
CA ASN A 204 -6.17 12.39 -21.56
C ASN A 204 -5.06 12.32 -22.61
N THR A 205 -3.84 12.02 -22.22
CA THR A 205 -2.68 11.89 -23.12
C THR A 205 -2.45 10.45 -23.61
N GLY A 206 -3.38 9.55 -23.31
CA GLY A 206 -3.39 8.19 -23.87
C GLY A 206 -2.68 7.13 -23.02
N HIS A 207 -2.31 7.46 -21.78
CA HIS A 207 -1.81 6.45 -20.83
C HIS A 207 -2.98 5.73 -20.17
N THR A 208 -2.94 4.41 -20.17
CA THR A 208 -3.93 3.63 -19.42
C THR A 208 -3.61 3.68 -17.93
N THR A 209 -4.59 4.08 -17.11
CA THR A 209 -4.37 4.27 -15.69
C THR A 209 -5.38 3.49 -14.86
N PHE A 210 -4.89 2.87 -13.79
CA PHE A 210 -5.73 2.26 -12.76
C PHE A 210 -5.45 2.95 -11.44
N SER A 211 -6.49 3.21 -10.66
CA SER A 211 -6.32 3.87 -9.37
C SER A 211 -7.39 3.48 -8.38
N THR A 212 -7.11 3.70 -7.09
CA THR A 212 -8.14 3.70 -6.07
C THR A 212 -8.40 5.13 -5.57
N MET A 213 -9.62 5.39 -5.14
CA MET A 213 -10.03 6.67 -4.55
C MET A 213 -10.92 6.43 -3.32
N HIS A 214 -10.79 7.29 -2.32
CA HIS A 214 -11.78 7.38 -1.26
C HIS A 214 -13.07 8.04 -1.78
N ALA A 215 -14.22 7.47 -1.39
CA ALA A 215 -15.54 8.04 -1.68
C ALA A 215 -15.95 8.95 -0.53
#